data_724021c8598f6ec6b876b2c2a32b7833
#
_entry.id   724021c8598f6ec6b876b2c2a32b7833
#
_cell.length_a   1.000
_cell.length_b   1.000
_cell.length_c   1.000
_cell.angle_alpha   90.00
_cell.angle_beta   90.00
_cell.angle_gamma   90.00
#
_symmetry.space_group_name_H-M   'P 1'
#
loop_
_entity.id
_entity.type
_entity.pdbx_description
1 polymer ?
#
loop_
_entity_poly.entity_id
_entity_poly.type
_entity_poly.pdbx_seq_one_letter_code
_entity_poly.pdbx_strand_id
1 'polypeptide(L)'
;MAKKKIGVLTGGGDCPGLNAVIRGVVKASLSQHDIEVIGFEDGFTGLVDKRTVEMDWLSVSGILTQGGTILGASNIANPFRWPQKDKEGKLEFIDVSDKVVDYINNELKLDSLVCIGGDGTMAIAHRMSQKGVRVV
;
A
#
# COMPACT_ATOMS: atom_id res chain seq x y z
N MET A 1 12.70 -10.52 -20.37
CA MET A 1 12.85 -9.99 -18.99
C MET A 1 11.51 -9.99 -18.26
N ALA A 2 11.53 -10.29 -16.98
CA ALA A 2 10.31 -10.24 -16.19
C ALA A 2 9.77 -8.81 -16.15
N LYS A 3 8.45 -8.66 -16.28
CA LYS A 3 7.78 -7.38 -16.18
C LYS A 3 7.95 -6.80 -14.77
N LYS A 4 8.26 -5.52 -14.66
CA LYS A 4 8.32 -4.85 -13.36
C LYS A 4 6.93 -4.74 -12.74
N LYS A 5 6.90 -4.79 -11.42
CA LYS A 5 5.66 -4.74 -10.65
C LYS A 5 5.83 -3.78 -9.47
N ILE A 6 4.88 -2.90 -9.30
CA ILE A 6 4.85 -1.99 -8.15
C ILE A 6 3.55 -2.13 -7.38
N GLY A 7 3.62 -1.83 -6.10
CA GLY A 7 2.45 -1.72 -5.24
C GLY A 7 2.11 -0.26 -4.97
N VAL A 8 0.83 0.03 -4.73
CA VAL A 8 0.38 1.36 -4.32
C VAL A 8 -0.63 1.24 -3.18
N LEU A 9 -0.47 2.09 -2.18
CA LEU A 9 -1.41 2.20 -1.08
C LEU A 9 -1.63 3.66 -0.70
N THR A 10 -2.80 3.93 -0.14
CA THR A 10 -3.11 5.21 0.50
C THR A 10 -3.29 4.98 1.99
N GLY A 11 -2.63 5.80 2.80
CA GLY A 11 -2.70 5.71 4.26
C GLY A 11 -3.12 7.04 4.89
N GLY A 12 -3.37 6.99 6.20
CA GLY A 12 -3.80 8.17 6.93
C GLY A 12 -5.26 8.53 6.71
N GLY A 13 -5.59 9.78 6.99
CA GLY A 13 -6.93 10.32 6.80
C GLY A 13 -7.24 10.63 5.33
N ASP A 14 -8.51 10.72 5.02
CA ASP A 14 -8.97 11.11 3.70
C ASP A 14 -8.62 12.57 3.41
N CYS A 15 -8.12 12.84 2.21
CA CYS A 15 -7.87 14.19 1.74
C CYS A 15 -8.12 14.29 0.24
N PRO A 16 -8.44 15.50 -0.27
CA PRO A 16 -8.60 15.69 -1.71
C PRO A 16 -7.31 15.38 -2.48
N GLY A 17 -7.44 14.71 -3.60
CA GLY A 17 -6.32 14.43 -4.49
C GLY A 17 -5.75 13.02 -4.43
N LEU A 18 -6.15 12.18 -3.47
CA LEU A 18 -5.66 10.80 -3.37
C LEU A 18 -5.94 10.00 -4.65
N ASN A 19 -7.16 10.06 -5.16
CA ASN A 19 -7.53 9.37 -6.39
C ASN A 19 -6.77 9.90 -7.61
N ALA A 20 -6.51 11.20 -7.67
CA ALA A 20 -5.71 11.79 -8.74
C ALA A 20 -4.28 11.24 -8.75
N VAL A 21 -3.67 11.07 -7.58
CA VAL A 21 -2.33 10.49 -7.45
C VAL A 21 -2.33 8.99 -7.84
N ILE A 22 -3.30 8.23 -7.36
CA ILE A 22 -3.46 6.81 -7.75
C ILE A 22 -3.56 6.70 -9.28
N ARG A 23 -4.41 7.52 -9.89
CA ARG A 23 -4.58 7.55 -11.34
C ARG A 23 -3.27 7.87 -12.06
N GLY A 24 -2.52 8.85 -11.58
CA GLY A 24 -1.22 9.21 -12.15
C GLY A 24 -0.23 8.08 -12.10
N VAL A 25 -0.11 7.41 -10.95
CA VAL A 25 0.77 6.26 -10.77
C VAL A 25 0.41 5.12 -11.73
N VAL A 26 -0.86 4.74 -11.78
CA VAL A 26 -1.33 3.63 -12.62
C VAL A 26 -1.15 3.95 -14.11
N LYS A 27 -1.61 5.12 -14.55
CA LYS A 27 -1.53 5.50 -15.97
C LYS A 27 -0.09 5.63 -16.45
N ALA A 28 0.78 6.27 -15.69
CA ALA A 28 2.19 6.40 -16.05
C ALA A 28 2.87 5.04 -16.12
N SER A 29 2.60 4.17 -15.15
CA SER A 29 3.18 2.83 -15.10
C SER A 29 2.78 1.99 -16.31
N LEU A 30 1.49 1.98 -16.65
CA LEU A 30 0.97 1.18 -17.76
C LEU A 30 1.35 1.73 -19.13
N SER A 31 1.32 3.07 -19.31
CA SER A 31 1.50 3.69 -20.63
C SER A 31 2.95 3.95 -21.00
N GLN A 32 3.76 4.36 -20.05
CA GLN A 32 5.12 4.82 -20.33
C GLN A 32 6.19 3.75 -20.07
N HIS A 33 5.91 2.80 -19.17
CA HIS A 33 6.93 1.90 -18.67
C HIS A 33 6.54 0.42 -18.71
N ASP A 34 5.31 0.10 -19.09
CA ASP A 34 4.78 -1.28 -19.08
C ASP A 34 5.02 -1.97 -17.72
N ILE A 35 4.69 -1.26 -16.65
CA ILE A 35 4.83 -1.74 -15.27
C ILE A 35 3.46 -2.20 -14.78
N GLU A 36 3.40 -3.40 -14.21
CA GLU A 36 2.20 -3.91 -13.56
C GLU A 36 2.00 -3.23 -12.21
N VAL A 37 0.76 -2.86 -11.88
CA VAL A 37 0.43 -2.15 -10.63
C VAL A 37 -0.58 -2.96 -9.82
N ILE A 38 -0.27 -3.16 -8.54
CA ILE A 38 -1.19 -3.76 -7.57
C ILE A 38 -1.56 -2.70 -6.53
N GLY A 39 -2.86 -2.54 -6.26
CA GLY A 39 -3.33 -1.73 -5.15
C GLY A 39 -3.51 -2.56 -3.89
N PHE A 40 -3.27 -1.96 -2.72
CA PHE A 40 -3.59 -2.56 -1.43
C PHE A 40 -4.82 -1.87 -0.85
N GLU A 41 -5.82 -2.65 -0.45
CA GLU A 41 -7.05 -2.12 0.12
C GLU A 41 -6.83 -1.67 1.56
N ASP A 42 -7.39 -0.51 1.92
CA ASP A 42 -7.34 0.05 3.27
C ASP A 42 -5.90 0.27 3.79
N GLY A 43 -5.01 0.71 2.92
CA GLY A 43 -3.65 1.10 3.28
C GLY A 43 -2.83 -0.06 3.83
N PHE A 44 -2.18 0.14 4.98
CA PHE A 44 -1.36 -0.89 5.61
C PHE A 44 -2.18 -2.09 6.12
N THR A 45 -3.48 -1.93 6.35
CA THR A 45 -4.36 -3.06 6.69
C THR A 45 -4.35 -4.10 5.58
N GLY A 46 -4.58 -3.68 4.36
CA GLY A 46 -4.55 -4.59 3.21
C GLY A 46 -3.17 -5.19 2.96
N LEU A 47 -2.11 -4.46 3.27
CA LEU A 47 -0.76 -4.97 3.15
C LEU A 47 -0.49 -6.12 4.15
N VAL A 48 -0.94 -5.98 5.38
CA VAL A 48 -0.80 -7.02 6.42
C VAL A 48 -1.73 -8.20 6.13
N ASP A 49 -2.98 -7.92 5.76
CA ASP A 49 -4.01 -8.94 5.51
C ASP A 49 -3.93 -9.54 4.10
N LYS A 50 -2.98 -9.11 3.29
CA LYS A 50 -2.77 -9.59 1.92
C LYS A 50 -3.99 -9.36 1.01
N ARG A 51 -4.67 -8.22 1.16
CA ARG A 51 -5.79 -7.83 0.31
C ARG A 51 -5.31 -6.93 -0.82
N THR A 52 -5.23 -7.47 -2.01
CA THR A 52 -4.72 -6.78 -3.20
C THR A 52 -5.77 -6.68 -4.29
N VAL A 53 -5.63 -5.64 -5.11
CA VAL A 53 -6.45 -5.41 -6.30
C VAL A 53 -5.52 -5.13 -7.47
N GLU A 54 -5.72 -5.82 -8.59
CA GLU A 54 -5.00 -5.49 -9.81
C GLU A 54 -5.49 -4.14 -10.35
N MET A 55 -4.55 -3.24 -10.65
CA MET A 55 -4.87 -1.89 -11.11
C MET A 55 -4.63 -1.78 -12.61
N ASP A 56 -5.70 -1.56 -13.36
CA ASP A 56 -5.68 -1.39 -14.81
C ASP A 56 -6.26 -0.03 -15.21
N TRP A 57 -6.36 0.20 -16.52
CA TRP A 57 -6.94 1.43 -17.06
C TRP A 57 -8.37 1.68 -16.56
N LEU A 58 -9.14 0.62 -16.48
CA LEU A 58 -10.54 0.71 -16.07
C LEU A 58 -10.67 1.04 -14.58
N SER A 59 -9.78 0.51 -13.75
CA SER A 59 -9.76 0.78 -12.31
C SER A 59 -9.68 2.27 -11.98
N VAL A 60 -8.96 3.04 -12.79
CA VAL A 60 -8.71 4.47 -12.56
C VAL A 60 -9.51 5.40 -13.49
N SER A 61 -10.42 4.84 -14.27
CA SER A 61 -11.26 5.62 -15.17
C SER A 61 -12.22 6.51 -14.38
N GLY A 62 -12.23 7.79 -14.70
CA GLY A 62 -13.16 8.77 -14.11
C GLY A 62 -12.86 9.20 -12.68
N ILE A 63 -11.74 8.81 -12.09
CA ILE A 63 -11.46 9.12 -10.68
C ILE A 63 -10.67 10.42 -10.45
N LEU A 64 -10.20 11.09 -11.51
CA LEU A 64 -9.34 12.27 -11.39
C LEU A 64 -9.91 13.36 -10.47
N THR A 65 -11.21 13.63 -10.57
CA THR A 65 -11.91 14.65 -9.80
C THR A 65 -12.75 14.07 -8.66
N GLN A 66 -12.68 12.77 -8.45
CA GLN A 66 -13.44 12.10 -7.41
C GLN A 66 -12.73 12.19 -6.08
N GLY A 67 -13.43 12.68 -5.05
CA GLY A 67 -12.89 12.73 -3.68
C GLY A 67 -12.73 11.34 -3.07
N GLY A 68 -12.05 11.29 -1.93
CA GLY A 68 -11.76 10.04 -1.25
C GLY A 68 -10.62 9.24 -1.90
N THR A 69 -10.62 7.95 -1.65
CA THR A 69 -9.67 7.03 -2.25
C THR A 69 -10.36 5.74 -2.68
N ILE A 70 -10.13 5.31 -3.93
CA ILE A 70 -10.70 4.05 -4.43
C ILE A 70 -10.12 2.82 -3.76
N LEU A 71 -8.91 2.94 -3.20
CA LEU A 71 -8.27 1.85 -2.46
C LEU A 71 -8.67 1.80 -0.99
N GLY A 72 -9.24 2.89 -0.46
CA GLY A 72 -9.45 3.02 0.97
C GLY A 72 -8.15 3.35 1.71
N ALA A 73 -8.26 3.75 2.97
CA ALA A 73 -7.14 4.11 3.81
C ALA A 73 -7.40 3.70 5.25
N SER A 74 -6.33 3.58 6.03
CA SER A 74 -6.41 3.41 7.48
C SER A 74 -5.45 4.37 8.15
N ASN A 75 -5.92 5.06 9.17
CA ASN A 75 -5.09 5.96 9.99
C ASN A 75 -4.60 5.31 11.29
N ILE A 76 -4.95 4.04 11.51
CA ILE A 76 -4.57 3.31 12.73
C ILE A 76 -3.71 2.08 12.45
N ALA A 77 -3.71 1.59 11.20
CA ALA A 77 -2.96 0.38 10.84
C ALA A 77 -1.46 0.65 10.84
N ASN A 78 -0.73 -0.12 11.63
CA ASN A 78 0.73 -0.03 11.73
C ASN A 78 1.32 -1.44 11.82
N PRO A 79 2.06 -1.91 10.79
CA PRO A 79 2.67 -3.25 10.81
C PRO A 79 3.66 -3.46 11.96
N PHE A 80 4.23 -2.38 12.50
CA PHE A 80 5.15 -2.45 13.64
C PHE A 80 4.44 -2.53 14.98
N ARG A 81 3.13 -2.29 15.01
CA ARG A 81 2.30 -2.35 16.19
C ARG A 81 0.91 -2.85 15.79
N TRP A 82 0.84 -4.14 15.50
CA TRP A 82 -0.39 -4.77 14.99
C TRP A 82 -1.21 -5.36 16.13
N PRO A 83 -2.50 -5.03 16.24
CA PRO A 83 -3.35 -5.59 17.30
C PRO A 83 -3.67 -7.05 17.01
N GLN A 84 -3.56 -7.89 18.02
CA GLN A 84 -4.05 -9.25 17.99
C GLN A 84 -4.54 -9.68 19.38
N LYS A 85 -5.27 -10.77 19.44
CA LYS A 85 -5.68 -11.37 20.71
C LYS A 85 -4.71 -12.48 21.08
N ASP A 86 -4.30 -12.49 22.35
CA ASP A 86 -3.51 -13.58 22.89
C ASP A 86 -4.34 -14.84 23.10
N LYS A 87 -3.74 -15.90 23.67
CA LYS A 87 -4.41 -17.18 23.89
C LYS A 87 -5.59 -17.09 24.86
N GLU A 88 -5.63 -16.04 25.69
CA GLU A 88 -6.69 -15.78 26.66
C GLU A 88 -7.74 -14.82 26.14
N GLY A 89 -7.61 -14.36 24.89
CA GLY A 89 -8.50 -13.40 24.25
C GLY A 89 -8.22 -11.94 24.60
N LYS A 90 -7.12 -11.65 25.30
CA LYS A 90 -6.71 -10.29 25.68
C LYS A 90 -6.00 -9.61 24.51
N LEU A 91 -6.33 -8.32 24.30
CA LEU A 91 -5.69 -7.52 23.25
C LEU A 91 -4.21 -7.30 23.56
N GLU A 92 -3.36 -7.62 22.60
CA GLU A 92 -1.93 -7.30 22.62
C GLU A 92 -1.51 -6.69 21.28
N PHE A 93 -0.35 -6.03 21.27
CA PHE A 93 0.23 -5.47 20.05
C PHE A 93 1.54 -6.17 19.73
N ILE A 94 1.68 -6.61 18.48
CA ILE A 94 2.87 -7.29 17.99
C ILE A 94 3.44 -6.61 16.77
N ASP A 95 4.72 -6.84 16.51
CA ASP A 95 5.38 -6.39 15.29
C ASP A 95 5.27 -7.50 14.23
N VAL A 96 4.55 -7.22 13.16
CA VAL A 96 4.39 -8.13 12.02
C VAL A 96 5.17 -7.65 10.79
N SER A 97 6.02 -6.65 10.94
CA SER A 97 6.71 -6.02 9.83
C SER A 97 7.61 -6.99 9.05
N ASP A 98 8.25 -7.95 9.72
CA ASP A 98 9.08 -8.94 9.02
C ASP A 98 8.27 -9.79 8.06
N LYS A 99 7.05 -10.18 8.44
CA LYS A 99 6.14 -10.92 7.57
C LYS A 99 5.69 -10.07 6.38
N VAL A 100 5.45 -8.78 6.61
CA VAL A 100 5.06 -7.85 5.57
C VAL A 100 6.19 -7.62 4.58
N VAL A 101 7.41 -7.42 5.06
CA VAL A 101 8.60 -7.28 4.21
C VAL A 101 8.82 -8.53 3.35
N ASP A 102 8.70 -9.71 3.94
CA ASP A 102 8.80 -10.97 3.21
C ASP A 102 7.71 -11.09 2.12
N TYR A 103 6.48 -10.73 2.45
CA TYR A 103 5.37 -10.72 1.51
C TYR A 103 5.64 -9.79 0.31
N ILE A 104 6.13 -8.58 0.56
CA ILE A 104 6.43 -7.61 -0.51
C ILE A 104 7.59 -8.10 -1.38
N ASN A 105 8.68 -8.52 -0.77
CA ASN A 105 9.94 -8.79 -1.48
C ASN A 105 9.99 -10.18 -2.09
N ASN A 106 9.46 -11.18 -1.43
CA ASN A 106 9.63 -12.59 -1.83
C ASN A 106 8.36 -13.21 -2.38
N GLU A 107 7.20 -12.88 -1.86
CA GLU A 107 5.93 -13.44 -2.31
C GLU A 107 5.36 -12.65 -3.51
N LEU A 108 5.18 -11.34 -3.35
CA LEU A 108 4.71 -10.47 -4.45
C LEU A 108 5.83 -10.08 -5.41
N LYS A 109 7.07 -10.03 -4.93
CA LYS A 109 8.25 -9.61 -5.69
C LYS A 109 8.07 -8.22 -6.30
N LEU A 110 7.64 -7.27 -5.47
CA LEU A 110 7.47 -5.88 -5.90
C LEU A 110 8.84 -5.21 -6.11
N ASP A 111 8.97 -4.50 -7.20
CA ASP A 111 10.15 -3.65 -7.46
C ASP A 111 10.15 -2.40 -6.59
N SER A 112 8.97 -1.89 -6.27
CA SER A 112 8.81 -0.79 -5.31
C SER A 112 7.39 -0.73 -4.76
N LEU A 113 7.24 0.00 -3.64
CA LEU A 113 5.97 0.27 -3.00
C LEU A 113 5.76 1.78 -2.95
N VAL A 114 4.69 2.27 -3.58
CA VAL A 114 4.30 3.68 -3.55
C VAL A 114 3.36 3.89 -2.37
N CYS A 115 3.77 4.72 -1.42
CA CYS A 115 2.98 5.05 -0.23
C CYS A 115 2.49 6.49 -0.32
N ILE A 116 1.19 6.68 -0.36
CA ILE A 116 0.54 7.98 -0.46
C ILE A 116 -0.15 8.27 0.87
N GLY A 117 0.25 9.35 1.54
CA GLY A 117 -0.37 9.69 2.83
C GLY A 117 0.37 10.83 3.55
N GLY A 118 0.04 11.01 4.79
CA GLY A 118 0.61 12.02 5.66
C GLY A 118 1.77 11.51 6.53
N ASP A 119 2.05 12.23 7.60
CA ASP A 119 3.21 11.98 8.48
C ASP A 119 3.26 10.56 9.03
N GLY A 120 2.13 10.03 9.49
CA GLY A 120 2.07 8.67 10.03
C GLY A 120 2.41 7.60 8.98
N THR A 121 1.87 7.77 7.77
CA THR A 121 2.17 6.88 6.64
C THR A 121 3.64 6.96 6.27
N MET A 122 4.21 8.16 6.23
CA MET A 122 5.62 8.38 5.90
C MET A 122 6.55 7.77 6.96
N ALA A 123 6.20 7.88 8.23
CA ALA A 123 6.97 7.27 9.32
C ALA A 123 7.02 5.73 9.18
N ILE A 124 5.90 5.11 8.88
CA ILE A 124 5.84 3.65 8.64
C ILE A 124 6.63 3.28 7.39
N ALA A 125 6.42 4.02 6.29
CA ALA A 125 7.13 3.80 5.03
C ALA A 125 8.66 3.90 5.22
N HIS A 126 9.13 4.87 5.97
CA HIS A 126 10.55 5.03 6.30
C HIS A 126 11.10 3.80 7.04
N ARG A 127 10.39 3.31 8.06
CA ARG A 127 10.80 2.09 8.79
C ARG A 127 10.80 0.86 7.89
N MET A 128 9.83 0.76 6.96
CA MET A 128 9.80 -0.32 5.97
C MET A 128 11.02 -0.26 5.04
N SER A 129 11.41 0.94 4.63
CA SER A 129 12.60 1.12 3.78
C SER A 129 13.89 0.68 4.49
N GLN A 130 13.98 0.91 5.79
CA GLN A 130 15.12 0.45 6.60
C GLN A 130 15.20 -1.09 6.68
N LYS A 131 14.09 -1.78 6.45
CA LYS A 131 14.01 -3.24 6.41
C LYS A 131 14.20 -3.83 5.00
N GLY A 132 14.52 -3.01 4.01
CA GLY A 132 14.83 -3.47 2.67
C GLY A 132 13.68 -3.41 1.67
N VAL A 133 12.60 -2.68 1.98
CA VAL A 133 11.55 -2.38 1.01
C VAL A 133 11.91 -1.11 0.25
N ARG A 134 11.88 -1.16 -1.07
CA ARG A 134 12.06 0.05 -1.88
C ARG A 134 10.76 0.85 -1.87
N VAL A 135 10.76 1.99 -1.20
CA VAL A 135 9.58 2.84 -1.02
C VAL A 135 9.73 4.15 -1.80
N VAL A 136 8.61 4.60 -2.37
CA VAL A 136 8.47 5.89 -3.04
C VAL A 136 7.31 6.65 -2.42
#